data_777aa12cd49f1a9e6f3e4a12de9be94f
#
_entry.id   777aa12cd49f1a9e6f3e4a12de9be94f
#
_cell.length_a   1.000
_cell.length_b   1.000
_cell.length_c   1.000
_cell.angle_alpha   90.00
_cell.angle_beta   90.00
_cell.angle_gamma   90.00
#
_symmetry.space_group_name_H-M   'P 1'
#
loop_
_entity.id
_entity.type
_entity.pdbx_description
1 polymer ?
#
loop_
_entity_poly.entity_id
_entity_poly.type
_entity_poly.pdbx_seq_one_letter_code
_entity_poly.pdbx_strand_id
1 'polypeptide(L)'
;MKESVRMWVNPIRDNPTREAVDALIGYLADRLNSVSLTNAGLVIKTGGSALVKAGSIWYGLADGKLVKTAANTDMAALSGTVTNATFNVFAHFITSAGTLSTVMGTAASTLAGVVAPEKPIGSALIGYTIINPTGTGDFVGGTTAIDNATVVPNVAYINAIGAFDSTMLLTK
;
A
#
# COMPACT_ATOMS: atom_id res chain seq x y z
N MET A 1 -17.52 40.31 -31.28
CA MET A 1 -16.31 40.08 -30.47
C MET A 1 -16.42 38.98 -29.40
N LYS A 2 -17.59 38.42 -29.12
CA LYS A 2 -17.76 37.33 -28.13
C LYS A 2 -17.56 35.90 -28.70
N GLU A 3 -17.70 35.68 -30.00
CA GLU A 3 -17.57 34.36 -30.61
C GLU A 3 -16.11 33.96 -30.87
N SER A 4 -15.22 34.91 -31.12
CA SER A 4 -13.81 34.60 -31.34
C SER A 4 -13.11 34.08 -30.10
N VAL A 5 -13.54 34.49 -28.89
CA VAL A 5 -12.97 34.03 -27.63
C VAL A 5 -13.40 32.56 -27.31
N ARG A 6 -14.64 32.20 -27.70
CA ARG A 6 -15.13 30.81 -27.52
C ARG A 6 -14.43 29.81 -28.40
N MET A 7 -14.04 30.17 -29.62
CA MET A 7 -13.30 29.31 -30.54
C MET A 7 -11.87 28.98 -30.06
N TRP A 8 -11.26 29.88 -29.29
CA TRP A 8 -9.91 29.62 -28.72
C TRP A 8 -9.91 28.81 -27.43
N VAL A 9 -11.03 28.80 -26.71
CA VAL A 9 -11.13 28.03 -25.44
C VAL A 9 -11.50 26.57 -25.68
N ASN A 10 -12.29 26.25 -26.73
CA ASN A 10 -12.70 24.90 -27.03
C ASN A 10 -11.53 23.96 -27.42
N PRO A 11 -10.58 24.35 -28.30
CA PRO A 11 -9.44 23.47 -28.64
C PRO A 11 -8.51 23.20 -27.44
N ILE A 12 -8.48 24.11 -26.47
CA ILE A 12 -7.68 23.90 -25.25
C ILE A 12 -8.40 22.94 -24.29
N ARG A 13 -9.72 22.87 -24.35
CA ARG A 13 -10.53 22.00 -23.49
C ARG A 13 -10.43 20.52 -23.87
N ASP A 14 -10.30 20.24 -25.15
CA ASP A 14 -10.25 18.88 -25.72
C ASP A 14 -8.81 18.47 -26.11
N ASN A 15 -7.81 19.15 -25.57
CA ASN A 15 -6.42 18.82 -25.84
C ASN A 15 -5.97 17.65 -24.93
N PRO A 16 -5.54 16.50 -25.51
CA PRO A 16 -5.07 15.36 -24.73
C PRO A 16 -3.90 15.69 -23.79
N THR A 17 -3.14 16.71 -24.08
CA THR A 17 -2.08 17.23 -23.19
C THR A 17 -2.67 17.83 -21.90
N ARG A 18 -3.82 18.50 -22.00
CA ARG A 18 -4.50 19.05 -20.82
C ARG A 18 -5.07 17.94 -19.94
N GLU A 19 -5.72 16.95 -20.55
CA GLU A 19 -6.24 15.78 -19.81
C GLU A 19 -5.11 15.04 -19.09
N ALA A 20 -3.96 14.86 -19.75
CA ALA A 20 -2.78 14.26 -19.13
C ALA A 20 -2.23 15.11 -17.98
N VAL A 21 -2.20 16.43 -18.12
CA VAL A 21 -1.76 17.35 -17.04
C VAL A 21 -2.75 17.34 -15.88
N ASP A 22 -4.06 17.38 -16.15
CA ASP A 22 -5.10 17.33 -15.10
C ASP A 22 -5.07 16.00 -14.36
N ALA A 23 -4.84 14.88 -15.06
CA ALA A 23 -4.63 13.55 -14.46
C ALA A 23 -3.38 13.51 -13.57
N LEU A 24 -2.27 14.10 -14.04
CA LEU A 24 -1.03 14.20 -13.27
C LEU A 24 -1.21 15.06 -12.02
N ILE A 25 -1.91 16.20 -12.12
CA ILE A 25 -2.22 17.06 -10.97
C ILE A 25 -3.08 16.30 -9.96
N GLY A 26 -4.10 15.56 -10.43
CA GLY A 26 -4.95 14.73 -9.57
C GLY A 26 -4.14 13.65 -8.84
N TYR A 27 -3.24 12.98 -9.54
CA TYR A 27 -2.35 11.97 -8.97
C TYR A 27 -1.40 12.56 -7.92
N LEU A 28 -0.78 13.70 -8.21
CA LEU A 28 0.11 14.39 -7.27
C LEU A 28 -0.66 14.91 -6.04
N ALA A 29 -1.86 15.46 -6.24
CA ALA A 29 -2.72 15.92 -5.15
C ALA A 29 -3.09 14.75 -4.22
N ASP A 30 -3.49 13.59 -4.77
CA ASP A 30 -3.78 12.39 -3.97
C ASP A 30 -2.55 11.93 -3.18
N ARG A 31 -1.36 11.95 -3.80
CA ARG A 31 -0.10 11.59 -3.14
C ARG A 31 0.26 12.53 -1.99
N LEU A 32 0.05 13.83 -2.14
CA LEU A 32 0.34 14.83 -1.11
C LEU A 32 -0.71 14.84 0.01
N ASN A 33 -1.95 14.52 -0.32
CA ASN A 33 -3.06 14.47 0.64
C ASN A 33 -3.19 13.13 1.38
N SER A 34 -2.38 12.13 1.02
CA SER A 34 -2.46 10.78 1.59
C SER A 34 -1.07 10.24 1.90
N VAL A 35 -0.53 10.65 3.06
CA VAL A 35 0.85 10.35 3.47
C VAL A 35 0.92 9.79 4.88
N SER A 36 1.89 8.93 5.12
CA SER A 36 2.26 8.43 6.44
C SER A 36 3.16 9.44 7.16
N LEU A 37 2.78 9.89 8.34
CA LEU A 37 3.54 10.88 9.12
C LEU A 37 4.45 10.24 10.16
N THR A 38 4.06 9.05 10.66
CA THR A 38 4.83 8.34 11.68
C THR A 38 4.99 6.87 11.32
N ASN A 39 5.94 6.22 11.96
CA ASN A 39 6.19 4.79 11.83
C ASN A 39 5.15 3.99 12.65
N ALA A 40 4.44 3.05 12.01
CA ALA A 40 3.48 2.17 12.67
C ALA A 40 4.14 1.06 13.48
N GLY A 41 5.43 0.77 13.24
CA GLY A 41 6.08 -0.38 13.86
C GLY A 41 5.39 -1.69 13.51
N LEU A 42 5.08 -1.90 12.22
CA LEU A 42 4.40 -3.12 11.77
C LEU A 42 5.13 -4.36 12.29
N VAL A 43 4.37 -5.26 12.86
CA VAL A 43 4.87 -6.49 13.49
C VAL A 43 3.76 -7.54 13.49
N ILE A 44 4.12 -8.81 13.64
CA ILE A 44 3.14 -9.87 13.84
C ILE A 44 2.26 -9.61 15.07
N LYS A 45 1.01 -10.00 15.02
CA LYS A 45 0.12 -9.97 16.18
C LYS A 45 0.68 -10.83 17.31
N THR A 46 0.55 -10.36 18.54
CA THR A 46 1.05 -11.04 19.75
C THR A 46 0.51 -12.47 19.86
N GLY A 47 1.39 -13.41 20.14
CA GLY A 47 1.04 -14.83 20.33
C GLY A 47 1.11 -15.68 19.06
N GLY A 48 1.68 -15.15 17.98
CA GLY A 48 1.71 -15.81 16.67
C GLY A 48 0.35 -15.76 15.96
N SER A 49 0.31 -15.37 14.72
CA SER A 49 -0.99 -15.18 14.03
C SER A 49 -0.81 -15.06 12.51
N ALA A 50 -1.91 -15.23 11.81
CA ALA A 50 -2.06 -14.82 10.41
C ALA A 50 -2.28 -13.32 10.25
N LEU A 51 -2.19 -12.51 11.32
CA LEU A 51 -2.44 -11.08 11.32
C LEU A 51 -1.18 -10.27 11.63
N VAL A 52 -1.07 -9.11 11.00
CA VAL A 52 -0.12 -8.05 11.28
C VAL A 52 -0.80 -7.01 12.17
N LYS A 53 -0.05 -6.33 13.03
CA LYS A 53 -0.54 -5.22 13.85
C LYS A 53 0.38 -4.01 13.75
N ALA A 54 -0.15 -2.83 14.07
CA ALA A 54 0.64 -1.66 14.41
C ALA A 54 1.24 -1.85 15.80
N GLY A 55 2.56 -1.90 15.92
CA GLY A 55 3.25 -1.97 17.22
C GLY A 55 3.26 -0.64 17.96
N SER A 56 3.17 0.47 17.23
CA SER A 56 3.18 1.84 17.74
C SER A 56 1.94 2.60 17.27
N ILE A 57 1.66 3.74 17.92
CA ILE A 57 0.64 4.66 17.44
C ILE A 57 1.10 5.22 16.09
N TRP A 58 0.26 5.12 15.09
CA TRP A 58 0.52 5.67 13.78
C TRP A 58 -0.39 6.87 13.49
N TYR A 59 0.16 7.88 12.86
CA TYR A 59 -0.53 9.06 12.34
C TYR A 59 -0.24 9.23 10.85
N GLY A 60 -1.24 9.65 10.09
CA GLY A 60 -1.11 9.96 8.68
C GLY A 60 -2.22 10.87 8.19
N LEU A 61 -2.07 11.33 6.98
CA LEU A 61 -3.13 12.00 6.23
C LEU A 61 -3.73 10.97 5.27
N ALA A 62 -5.05 10.89 5.21
CA ALA A 62 -5.78 10.14 4.20
C ALA A 62 -6.86 11.07 3.64
N ASP A 63 -6.79 11.34 2.33
CA ASP A 63 -7.69 12.30 1.67
C ASP A 63 -7.70 13.66 2.39
N GLY A 64 -6.54 14.18 2.76
CA GLY A 64 -6.35 15.44 3.45
C GLY A 64 -6.80 15.48 4.91
N LYS A 65 -7.34 14.39 5.46
CA LYS A 65 -7.73 14.29 6.87
C LYS A 65 -6.66 13.61 7.70
N LEU A 66 -6.40 14.15 8.89
CA LEU A 66 -5.55 13.48 9.87
C LEU A 66 -6.28 12.25 10.42
N VAL A 67 -5.66 11.09 10.25
CA VAL A 67 -6.12 9.80 10.77
C VAL A 67 -5.08 9.21 11.68
N LYS A 68 -5.50 8.35 12.60
CA LYS A 68 -4.60 7.63 13.51
C LYS A 68 -5.01 6.18 13.66
N THR A 69 -4.04 5.33 13.93
CA THR A 69 -4.23 3.96 14.39
C THR A 69 -3.58 3.82 15.77
N ALA A 70 -4.30 3.27 16.73
CA ALA A 70 -3.74 3.03 18.07
C ALA A 70 -2.66 1.93 18.02
N ALA A 71 -1.75 1.95 18.97
CA ALA A 71 -0.82 0.84 19.16
C ALA A 71 -1.59 -0.46 19.42
N ASN A 72 -1.06 -1.57 18.93
CA ASN A 72 -1.66 -2.90 18.99
C ASN A 72 -2.98 -3.06 18.19
N THR A 73 -3.29 -2.15 17.27
CA THR A 73 -4.40 -2.32 16.34
C THR A 73 -4.02 -3.33 15.26
N ASP A 74 -4.85 -4.34 15.07
CA ASP A 74 -4.67 -5.33 14.00
C ASP A 74 -4.94 -4.68 12.64
N MET A 75 -4.06 -4.94 11.67
CA MET A 75 -4.31 -4.61 10.26
C MET A 75 -5.40 -5.52 9.70
N ALA A 76 -6.00 -5.13 8.59
CA ALA A 76 -6.89 -6.03 7.87
C ALA A 76 -6.15 -7.32 7.49
N ALA A 77 -6.86 -8.44 7.52
CA ALA A 77 -6.28 -9.75 7.25
C ALA A 77 -5.62 -9.79 5.86
N LEU A 78 -4.49 -10.48 5.78
CA LEU A 78 -3.88 -10.84 4.52
C LEU A 78 -4.84 -11.74 3.74
N SER A 79 -4.94 -11.57 2.44
CA SER A 79 -5.83 -12.38 1.58
C SER A 79 -5.12 -12.77 0.30
N GLY A 80 -5.34 -14.00 -0.15
CA GLY A 80 -4.69 -14.58 -1.32
C GLY A 80 -3.62 -15.59 -0.97
N THR A 81 -3.02 -16.20 -1.99
CA THR A 81 -2.01 -17.25 -1.84
C THR A 81 -0.69 -16.79 -2.45
N VAL A 82 0.40 -16.94 -1.70
CA VAL A 82 1.76 -16.77 -2.21
C VAL A 82 2.34 -18.16 -2.41
N THR A 83 2.60 -18.50 -3.68
CA THR A 83 3.14 -19.81 -4.06
C THR A 83 4.55 -20.01 -3.48
N ASN A 84 4.85 -21.22 -3.09
CA ASN A 84 6.17 -21.58 -2.58
C ASN A 84 7.29 -21.14 -3.54
N ALA A 85 8.43 -20.73 -2.97
CA ALA A 85 9.59 -20.21 -3.67
C ALA A 85 9.35 -18.90 -4.48
N THR A 86 8.25 -18.18 -4.21
CA THR A 86 8.01 -16.84 -4.77
C THR A 86 8.01 -15.79 -3.67
N PHE A 87 8.19 -14.54 -4.07
CA PHE A 87 8.04 -13.38 -3.21
C PHE A 87 6.71 -12.71 -3.50
N ASN A 88 6.06 -12.16 -2.49
CA ASN A 88 4.97 -11.22 -2.67
C ASN A 88 4.94 -10.18 -1.54
N VAL A 89 4.23 -9.10 -1.78
CA VAL A 89 4.07 -7.99 -0.84
C VAL A 89 2.59 -7.75 -0.56
N PHE A 90 2.27 -7.49 0.70
CA PHE A 90 0.96 -7.06 1.14
C PHE A 90 1.08 -5.62 1.63
N ALA A 91 0.35 -4.70 1.01
CA ALA A 91 0.31 -3.30 1.40
C ALA A 91 -0.87 -3.05 2.34
N HIS A 92 -0.61 -2.35 3.44
CA HIS A 92 -1.60 -1.99 4.45
C HIS A 92 -1.99 -0.53 4.28
N PHE A 93 -3.28 -0.27 4.08
CA PHE A 93 -3.83 1.06 3.85
C PHE A 93 -4.86 1.43 4.90
N ILE A 94 -5.08 2.74 5.05
CA ILE A 94 -6.16 3.31 5.87
C ILE A 94 -6.86 4.42 5.10
N THR A 95 -8.18 4.46 5.16
CA THR A 95 -9.00 5.52 4.56
C THR A 95 -9.18 6.70 5.52
N SER A 96 -9.71 7.81 5.02
CA SER A 96 -10.09 8.98 5.84
C SER A 96 -11.20 8.72 6.86
N ALA A 97 -11.91 7.59 6.74
CA ALA A 97 -12.88 7.08 7.72
C ALA A 97 -12.24 6.19 8.79
N GLY A 98 -10.93 5.92 8.71
CA GLY A 98 -10.22 5.01 9.62
C GLY A 98 -10.36 3.52 9.27
N THR A 99 -10.93 3.18 8.12
CA THR A 99 -11.06 1.80 7.67
C THR A 99 -9.73 1.26 7.18
N LEU A 100 -9.29 0.15 7.76
CA LEU A 100 -8.06 -0.55 7.37
C LEU A 100 -8.35 -1.53 6.24
N SER A 101 -7.43 -1.61 5.29
CA SER A 101 -7.45 -2.60 4.21
C SER A 101 -6.05 -3.14 3.94
N THR A 102 -5.98 -4.36 3.42
CA THR A 102 -4.73 -5.00 3.00
C THR A 102 -4.89 -5.53 1.59
N VAL A 103 -3.97 -5.18 0.72
CA VAL A 103 -4.00 -5.55 -0.70
C VAL A 103 -2.72 -6.31 -1.05
N MET A 104 -2.86 -7.44 -1.71
CA MET A 104 -1.75 -8.27 -2.17
C MET A 104 -1.23 -7.74 -3.51
N GLY A 105 0.09 -7.69 -3.66
CA GLY A 105 0.77 -7.38 -4.91
C GLY A 105 0.81 -8.56 -5.89
N THR A 106 1.60 -8.40 -6.94
CA THR A 106 1.85 -9.48 -7.91
C THR A 106 3.14 -10.20 -7.56
N ALA A 107 3.06 -11.52 -7.37
CA ALA A 107 4.19 -12.35 -6.99
C ALA A 107 5.24 -12.47 -8.10
N ALA A 108 6.50 -12.69 -7.70
CA ALA A 108 7.60 -12.97 -8.60
C ALA A 108 8.61 -13.94 -7.95
N SER A 109 9.49 -14.54 -8.75
CA SER A 109 10.56 -15.42 -8.28
C SER A 109 11.69 -14.67 -7.54
N THR A 110 11.75 -13.35 -7.68
CA THR A 110 12.70 -12.49 -6.97
C THR A 110 11.97 -11.30 -6.35
N LEU A 111 12.49 -10.77 -5.25
CA LEU A 111 11.90 -9.59 -4.61
C LEU A 111 11.85 -8.37 -5.54
N ALA A 112 12.89 -8.19 -6.36
CA ALA A 112 12.96 -7.09 -7.33
C ALA A 112 11.90 -7.18 -8.45
N GLY A 113 11.40 -8.39 -8.73
CA GLY A 113 10.34 -8.60 -9.72
C GLY A 113 8.92 -8.47 -9.16
N VAL A 114 8.76 -8.34 -7.84
CA VAL A 114 7.43 -8.18 -7.22
C VAL A 114 6.87 -6.81 -7.58
N VAL A 115 5.61 -6.79 -8.01
CA VAL A 115 4.89 -5.53 -8.24
C VAL A 115 4.01 -5.22 -7.03
N ALA A 116 4.30 -4.10 -6.36
CA ALA A 116 3.48 -3.64 -5.26
C ALA A 116 2.05 -3.29 -5.72
N PRO A 117 1.02 -3.51 -4.89
CA PRO A 117 -0.33 -3.15 -5.27
C PRO A 117 -0.47 -1.64 -5.37
N GLU A 118 -1.31 -1.21 -6.30
CA GLU A 118 -1.63 0.21 -6.47
C GLU A 118 -2.33 0.76 -5.21
N LYS A 119 -1.95 1.97 -4.82
CA LYS A 119 -2.54 2.65 -3.66
C LYS A 119 -3.99 3.05 -4.00
N PRO A 120 -5.01 2.61 -3.23
CA PRO A 120 -6.36 3.09 -3.41
C PRO A 120 -6.43 4.62 -3.22
N ILE A 121 -7.17 5.29 -4.10
CA ILE A 121 -7.36 6.76 -4.05
C ILE A 121 -7.93 7.16 -2.68
N GLY A 122 -7.40 8.25 -2.11
CA GLY A 122 -7.82 8.75 -0.80
C GLY A 122 -7.37 7.92 0.40
N SER A 123 -6.55 6.88 0.18
CA SER A 123 -6.02 6.05 1.27
C SER A 123 -4.57 6.39 1.56
N ALA A 124 -4.17 6.34 2.82
CA ALA A 124 -2.77 6.43 3.22
C ALA A 124 -2.16 5.03 3.35
N LEU A 125 -0.92 4.89 2.89
CA LEU A 125 -0.14 3.68 3.06
C LEU A 125 0.49 3.66 4.45
N ILE A 126 0.24 2.62 5.24
CA ILE A 126 0.86 2.40 6.56
C ILE A 126 2.21 1.71 6.40
N GLY A 127 2.28 0.73 5.52
CA GLY A 127 3.49 -0.03 5.24
C GLY A 127 3.22 -1.33 4.52
N TYR A 128 4.24 -2.19 4.48
CA TYR A 128 4.20 -3.45 3.75
C TYR A 128 4.62 -4.62 4.62
N THR A 129 4.03 -5.79 4.34
CA THR A 129 4.51 -7.09 4.79
C THR A 129 4.99 -7.88 3.58
N ILE A 130 6.26 -8.28 3.59
CA ILE A 130 6.86 -9.12 2.55
C ILE A 130 6.79 -10.56 3.00
N ILE A 131 6.22 -11.42 2.17
CA ILE A 131 6.09 -12.85 2.39
C ILE A 131 6.91 -13.58 1.34
N ASN A 132 7.74 -14.51 1.81
CA ASN A 132 8.53 -15.39 0.96
C ASN A 132 8.47 -16.83 1.52
N PRO A 133 7.51 -17.64 1.11
CA PRO A 133 7.39 -19.02 1.56
C PRO A 133 8.47 -19.88 0.87
N THR A 134 9.60 -20.06 1.53
CA THR A 134 10.72 -20.90 1.09
C THR A 134 10.78 -22.23 1.85
N GLY A 135 9.83 -22.47 2.74
CA GLY A 135 9.68 -23.72 3.46
C GLY A 135 8.86 -24.75 2.69
N THR A 136 7.96 -25.41 3.36
CA THR A 136 7.11 -26.46 2.77
C THR A 136 5.70 -25.92 2.51
N GLY A 137 5.31 -25.80 1.24
CA GLY A 137 3.96 -25.42 0.83
C GLY A 137 3.79 -23.92 0.62
N ASP A 138 2.59 -23.55 0.22
CA ASP A 138 2.19 -22.18 -0.08
C ASP A 138 1.78 -21.43 1.18
N PHE A 139 1.99 -20.12 1.20
CA PHE A 139 1.40 -19.26 2.21
C PHE A 139 -0.02 -18.88 1.82
N VAL A 140 -0.99 -19.16 2.68
CA VAL A 140 -2.39 -18.77 2.50
C VAL A 140 -2.72 -17.65 3.47
N GLY A 141 -2.95 -16.46 2.94
CA GLY A 141 -3.28 -15.27 3.74
C GLY A 141 -4.53 -15.48 4.58
N GLY A 142 -4.52 -14.99 5.82
CA GLY A 142 -5.59 -15.16 6.79
C GLY A 142 -5.70 -16.56 7.42
N THR A 143 -4.94 -17.54 6.93
CA THR A 143 -4.95 -18.92 7.42
C THR A 143 -3.59 -19.35 7.95
N THR A 144 -2.54 -19.20 7.13
CA THR A 144 -1.18 -19.54 7.53
C THR A 144 -0.66 -18.49 8.50
N ALA A 145 -0.16 -18.92 9.67
CA ALA A 145 0.48 -17.99 10.59
C ALA A 145 1.75 -17.41 9.96
N ILE A 146 1.95 -16.10 10.13
CA ILE A 146 3.06 -15.37 9.53
C ILE A 146 4.42 -15.79 10.13
N ASP A 147 4.42 -16.29 11.35
CA ASP A 147 5.58 -16.85 12.05
C ASP A 147 5.72 -18.38 11.90
N ASN A 148 5.00 -18.98 10.97
CA ASN A 148 5.14 -20.41 10.68
C ASN A 148 6.49 -20.68 9.98
N ALA A 149 7.51 -21.03 10.75
CA ALA A 149 8.87 -21.26 10.24
C ALA A 149 8.95 -22.42 9.23
N THR A 150 7.94 -23.31 9.19
CA THR A 150 7.90 -24.43 8.22
C THR A 150 7.50 -23.93 6.83
N VAL A 151 6.56 -22.99 6.77
CA VAL A 151 6.05 -22.46 5.49
C VAL A 151 6.74 -21.13 5.14
N VAL A 152 6.82 -20.21 6.10
CA VAL A 152 7.27 -18.82 5.89
C VAL A 152 8.43 -18.50 6.84
N PRO A 153 9.64 -19.03 6.61
CA PRO A 153 10.78 -18.74 7.45
C PRO A 153 11.26 -17.26 7.34
N ASN A 154 10.87 -16.57 6.29
CA ASN A 154 11.33 -15.22 5.97
C ASN A 154 10.15 -14.27 5.80
N VAL A 155 9.90 -13.44 6.81
CA VAL A 155 8.94 -12.33 6.76
C VAL A 155 9.66 -11.04 7.07
N ALA A 156 9.34 -10.00 6.33
CA ALA A 156 9.85 -8.66 6.60
C ALA A 156 8.71 -7.65 6.66
N TYR A 157 8.86 -6.66 7.56
CA TYR A 157 7.91 -5.57 7.72
C TYR A 157 8.59 -4.26 7.35
N ILE A 158 7.98 -3.49 6.47
CA ILE A 158 8.49 -2.20 6.03
C ILE A 158 7.44 -1.14 6.36
N ASN A 159 7.84 -0.14 7.13
CA ASN A 159 6.96 0.96 7.50
C ASN A 159 7.10 2.10 6.50
N ALA A 160 5.98 2.62 6.01
CA ALA A 160 5.97 3.80 5.16
C ALA A 160 6.07 5.06 6.01
N ILE A 161 6.90 6.02 5.57
CA ILE A 161 6.97 7.38 6.12
C ILE A 161 7.08 8.35 4.97
N GLY A 162 6.23 9.38 4.96
CA GLY A 162 6.19 10.38 3.91
C GLY A 162 5.41 9.92 2.66
N ALA A 163 5.60 10.63 1.57
CA ALA A 163 5.04 10.29 0.26
C ALA A 163 5.86 9.15 -0.35
N PHE A 164 5.58 7.93 0.08
CA PHE A 164 6.33 6.75 -0.29
C PHE A 164 5.96 6.27 -1.70
N ASP A 165 6.95 6.11 -2.56
CA ASP A 165 6.77 5.44 -3.83
C ASP A 165 6.97 3.94 -3.66
N SER A 166 5.92 3.16 -3.89
CA SER A 166 5.95 1.71 -3.77
C SER A 166 6.98 1.06 -4.70
N THR A 167 7.32 1.71 -5.81
CA THR A 167 8.30 1.19 -6.75
C THR A 167 9.74 1.28 -6.24
N MET A 168 10.02 2.21 -5.31
CA MET A 168 11.37 2.38 -4.75
C MET A 168 11.77 1.29 -3.76
N LEU A 169 10.82 0.53 -3.22
CA LEU A 169 11.08 -0.56 -2.26
C LEU A 169 11.72 -1.78 -2.89
N LEU A 170 11.39 -2.04 -4.15
CA LEU A 170 11.64 -3.32 -4.79
C LEU A 170 12.83 -3.27 -5.75
N THR A 171 13.46 -2.11 -5.88
CA THR A 171 14.58 -1.87 -6.81
C THR A 171 15.96 -1.90 -6.16
N LYS A 172 16.08 -2.35 -4.91
CA LYS A 172 17.39 -2.50 -4.24
C LYS A 172 17.79 -3.95 -4.10
#